data_b5ffe2627a27fbd050a4f51d110feb00
#
_entry.id   b5ffe2627a27fbd050a4f51d110feb00
#
_cell.length_a   1.000
_cell.length_b   1.000
_cell.length_c   1.000
_cell.angle_alpha   90.00
_cell.angle_beta   90.00
_cell.angle_gamma   90.00
#
_symmetry.space_group_name_H-M   'P 1'
#
loop_
_entity.id
_entity.type
_entity.pdbx_description
1 polymer ?
#
loop_
_entity_poly.entity_id
_entity_poly.type
_entity_poly.pdbx_seq_one_letter_code
_entity_poly.pdbx_strand_id
1 'polypeptide(L)'
;MIARLLAGATMLIAAAVPAQAKRLAPDPVAPVSFEGRRYEAMPWGKARGLGQNGGYVAAIDEASGRELWIQRIYRIRYDRGLEGDKQDVFITGLTLLPAARALTIENERGKRYRLDLGTRKVTPE
;
A
#
# COMPACT_ATOMS: atom_id res chain seq x y z
N MET A 1 53.66 -17.09 28.09
CA MET A 1 53.14 -16.98 27.98
C MET A 1 52.03 -16.47 27.54
N ILE A 2 51.49 -16.20 27.43
CA ILE A 2 50.76 -15.87 27.21
C ILE A 2 49.61 -15.50 26.81
N ALA A 3 49.11 -15.27 26.71
CA ALA A 3 48.28 -15.10 26.51
C ALA A 3 47.24 -14.59 26.15
N ARG A 4 46.86 -14.35 26.11
CA ARG A 4 46.01 -14.03 25.90
C ARG A 4 44.99 -13.65 25.50
N LEU A 5 44.38 -13.35 25.36
CA LEU A 5 43.51 -13.10 25.13
C LEU A 5 42.48 -12.63 24.75
N LEU A 6 42.01 -12.37 24.63
CA LEU A 6 41.17 -12.12 24.45
C LEU A 6 40.13 -11.71 24.03
N ALA A 7 39.70 -11.55 23.95
CA ALA A 7 38.94 -11.32 23.69
C ALA A 7 37.91 -10.89 23.36
N GLY A 8 37.43 -10.67 23.27
CA GLY A 8 36.68 -10.35 23.13
C GLY A 8 35.56 -10.12 22.65
N ALA A 9 35.10 -10.05 22.62
CA ALA A 9 34.17 -9.96 22.33
C ALA A 9 33.16 -9.30 22.19
N THR A 10 32.85 -8.97 22.16
CA THR A 10 32.05 -8.46 22.16
C THR A 10 30.91 -8.16 21.60
N MET A 11 30.38 -8.09 21.56
CA MET A 11 29.40 -7.93 21.24
C MET A 11 28.42 -7.27 20.98
N LEU A 12 27.91 -6.93 20.75
CA LEU A 12 27.07 -6.46 20.60
C LEU A 12 25.95 -6.20 20.31
N ILE A 13 25.46 -5.93 20.34
CA ILE A 13 24.51 -5.83 20.23
C ILE A 13 23.59 -5.21 19.76
N ALA A 14 23.00 -5.08 19.49
CA ALA A 14 22.28 -4.72 19.12
C ALA A 14 21.29 -4.20 19.25
N ALA A 15 21.01 -3.78 19.31
CA ALA A 15 20.29 -3.15 19.46
C ALA A 15 19.13 -3.10 19.06
N ALA A 16 18.59 -3.26 19.29
CA ALA A 16 17.58 -3.32 19.11
C ALA A 16 16.79 -2.40 18.77
N VAL A 17 16.39 -2.21 18.24
CA VAL A 17 15.69 -1.43 17.93
C VAL A 17 14.46 -1.43 18.16
N PRO A 18 13.97 -0.76 18.35
CA PRO A 18 12.83 -0.61 18.71
C PRO A 18 11.88 -0.88 17.90
N ALA A 19 11.35 -1.55 18.30
CA ALA A 19 10.45 -1.97 17.64
C ALA A 19 9.58 -1.05 17.24
N GLN A 20 9.55 -0.17 17.81
CA GLN A 20 8.73 0.65 17.51
C GLN A 20 8.85 1.08 16.35
N ALA A 21 9.53 0.75 15.96
CA ALA A 21 9.74 1.21 14.81
C ALA A 21 8.63 1.36 13.93
N LYS A 22 8.78 1.85 12.79
CA LYS A 22 7.75 2.03 11.81
C LYS A 22 7.24 0.74 11.31
N ARG A 23 6.03 0.72 10.86
CA ARG A 23 5.51 -0.48 10.23
C ARG A 23 6.26 -0.73 8.92
N LEU A 24 6.30 -1.98 8.52
CA LEU A 24 6.94 -2.35 7.27
C LEU A 24 6.12 -1.85 6.09
N ALA A 25 6.79 -1.69 4.97
CA ALA A 25 6.11 -1.35 3.72
C ALA A 25 5.15 -2.47 3.36
N PRO A 26 4.06 -2.15 2.66
CA PRO A 26 3.13 -3.19 2.26
C PRO A 26 3.73 -4.11 1.21
N ASP A 27 3.22 -5.32 1.14
CA ASP A 27 3.61 -6.23 0.06
C ASP A 27 3.17 -5.66 -1.28
N PRO A 28 3.91 -5.96 -2.34
CA PRO A 28 3.49 -5.52 -3.67
C PRO A 28 2.14 -6.13 -4.05
N VAL A 29 1.33 -5.35 -4.74
CA VAL A 29 0.03 -5.78 -5.24
C VAL A 29 0.13 -5.92 -6.75
N ALA A 30 -0.25 -7.08 -7.28
CA ALA A 30 -0.19 -7.30 -8.72
C ALA A 30 -1.13 -6.33 -9.43
N PRO A 31 -0.65 -5.61 -10.44
CA PRO A 31 -1.51 -4.72 -11.19
C PRO A 31 -2.45 -5.51 -12.11
N VAL A 32 -3.48 -4.85 -12.60
CA VAL A 32 -4.45 -5.45 -13.50
C VAL A 32 -4.46 -4.66 -14.79
N SER A 33 -4.34 -5.34 -15.93
CA SER A 33 -4.42 -4.69 -17.25
C SER A 33 -5.76 -5.00 -17.87
N PHE A 34 -6.41 -3.99 -18.42
CA PHE A 34 -7.70 -4.13 -19.08
C PHE A 34 -7.90 -3.01 -20.10
N GLU A 35 -8.13 -3.39 -21.34
CA GLU A 35 -8.46 -2.43 -22.41
C GLU A 35 -7.45 -1.28 -22.53
N GLY A 36 -6.18 -1.64 -22.54
CA GLY A 36 -5.11 -0.65 -22.75
C GLY A 36 -4.74 0.18 -21.53
N ARG A 37 -5.31 -0.15 -20.40
CA ARG A 37 -4.97 0.53 -19.13
C ARG A 37 -4.46 -0.47 -18.13
N ARG A 38 -3.55 0.00 -17.28
CA ARG A 38 -3.06 -0.78 -16.15
C ARG A 38 -3.54 -0.10 -14.87
N TYR A 39 -4.15 -0.86 -14.00
CA TYR A 39 -4.65 -0.36 -12.72
C TYR A 39 -3.72 -0.84 -11.62
N GLU A 40 -3.29 0.07 -10.77
CA GLU A 40 -2.30 -0.20 -9.74
C GLU A 40 -2.75 0.34 -8.39
N ALA A 41 -2.49 -0.41 -7.34
CA ALA A 41 -2.65 0.11 -6.00
C ALA A 41 -1.51 1.09 -5.74
N MET A 42 -1.83 2.28 -5.28
CA MET A 42 -0.84 3.32 -5.03
C MET A 42 -0.77 3.57 -3.53
N PRO A 43 0.30 3.09 -2.86
CA PRO A 43 0.35 3.11 -1.39
C PRO A 43 0.76 4.44 -0.76
N TRP A 44 1.57 5.23 -1.43
CA TRP A 44 2.21 6.36 -0.77
C TRP A 44 1.57 7.70 -1.13
N GLY A 45 0.30 7.83 -0.79
CA GLY A 45 -0.47 9.03 -1.14
C GLY A 45 0.04 10.30 -0.49
N LYS A 46 0.50 10.22 0.76
CA LYS A 46 0.96 11.42 1.44
C LYS A 46 2.18 12.03 0.76
N ALA A 47 3.06 11.22 0.21
CA ALA A 47 4.23 11.70 -0.53
C ALA A 47 3.84 12.46 -1.79
N ARG A 48 2.61 12.27 -2.26
CA ARG A 48 2.08 12.93 -3.46
C ARG A 48 1.10 14.05 -3.11
N GLY A 49 1.05 14.46 -1.85
CA GLY A 49 0.15 15.51 -1.42
C GLY A 49 -1.28 15.07 -1.17
N LEU A 50 -1.54 13.77 -1.17
CA LEU A 50 -2.85 13.23 -0.85
C LEU A 50 -2.96 13.00 0.65
N GLY A 51 -4.17 12.87 1.15
CA GLY A 51 -4.41 12.92 2.59
C GLY A 51 -4.10 11.66 3.38
N GLN A 52 -3.76 10.57 2.71
CA GLN A 52 -3.55 9.29 3.39
C GLN A 52 -2.58 8.42 2.62
N ASN A 53 -2.01 7.41 3.30
CA ASN A 53 -1.27 6.35 2.65
C ASN A 53 -2.18 5.13 2.55
N GLY A 54 -2.23 4.55 1.34
CA GLY A 54 -3.13 3.42 1.08
C GLY A 54 -4.50 3.89 0.63
N GLY A 55 -5.23 2.98 0.02
CA GLY A 55 -6.61 3.23 -0.38
C GLY A 55 -6.80 3.91 -1.71
N TYR A 56 -5.77 4.00 -2.54
CA TYR A 56 -5.88 4.60 -3.87
C TYR A 56 -5.60 3.58 -4.97
N VAL A 57 -6.31 3.72 -6.07
CA VAL A 57 -6.01 3.01 -7.31
C VAL A 57 -5.69 4.03 -8.37
N ALA A 58 -4.61 3.81 -9.10
CA ALA A 58 -4.21 4.66 -10.21
C ALA A 58 -4.48 3.93 -11.52
N ALA A 59 -4.96 4.65 -12.52
CA ALA A 59 -5.10 4.13 -13.87
C ALA A 59 -3.99 4.70 -14.73
N ILE A 60 -3.26 3.84 -15.40
CA ILE A 60 -2.12 4.18 -16.23
C ILE A 60 -2.42 3.79 -17.67
N ASP A 61 -2.18 4.68 -18.62
CA ASP A 61 -2.27 4.33 -20.03
C ASP A 61 -1.08 3.45 -20.38
N GLU A 62 -1.33 2.21 -20.82
CA GLU A 62 -0.24 1.27 -21.04
C GLU A 62 0.68 1.67 -22.19
N ALA A 63 0.15 2.31 -23.20
CA ALA A 63 0.96 2.70 -24.35
C ALA A 63 1.94 3.82 -24.01
N SER A 64 1.52 4.81 -23.24
CA SER A 64 2.34 5.98 -22.94
C SER A 64 2.97 5.92 -21.54
N GLY A 65 2.46 5.10 -20.66
CA GLY A 65 2.87 5.09 -19.25
C GLY A 65 2.33 6.27 -18.47
N ARG A 66 1.43 7.06 -19.05
CA ARG A 66 0.93 8.25 -18.40
C ARG A 66 -0.19 7.90 -17.42
N GLU A 67 -0.14 8.48 -16.23
CA GLU A 67 -1.19 8.32 -15.25
C GLU A 67 -2.42 9.12 -15.70
N LEU A 68 -3.54 8.44 -15.80
CA LEU A 68 -4.78 9.04 -16.27
C LEU A 68 -5.60 9.62 -15.13
N TRP A 69 -5.67 8.89 -14.02
CA TRP A 69 -6.37 9.35 -12.83
C TRP A 69 -5.96 8.51 -11.63
N ILE A 70 -6.27 9.06 -10.45
CA ILE A 70 -6.15 8.36 -9.17
C ILE A 70 -7.52 8.44 -8.52
N GLN A 71 -7.98 7.31 -8.00
CA GLN A 71 -9.26 7.23 -7.33
C GLN A 71 -9.08 6.72 -5.91
N ARG A 72 -9.58 7.47 -4.93
CA ARG A 72 -9.61 6.98 -3.57
C ARG A 72 -10.72 5.96 -3.44
N ILE A 73 -10.40 4.81 -2.86
CA ILE A 73 -11.35 3.71 -2.70
C ILE A 73 -12.01 3.77 -1.33
N TYR A 74 -11.24 4.09 -0.30
CA TYR A 74 -11.78 4.22 1.05
C TYR A 74 -11.01 5.30 1.81
N ARG A 75 -11.67 5.86 2.80
CA ARG A 75 -11.07 6.90 3.61
C ARG A 75 -10.49 6.29 4.87
N ILE A 76 -9.28 6.69 5.22
CA ILE A 76 -8.66 6.33 6.48
C ILE A 76 -8.85 7.52 7.41
N ARG A 77 -9.42 7.26 8.60
CA ARG A 77 -9.56 8.29 9.59
C ARG A 77 -8.42 8.15 10.57
N TYR A 78 -7.51 9.11 10.54
CA TYR A 78 -6.35 9.10 11.41
C TYR A 78 -6.69 9.69 12.76
N ASP A 79 -6.26 9.00 13.82
CA ASP A 79 -6.43 9.48 15.17
C ASP A 79 -5.16 10.25 15.53
N ARG A 80 -5.31 11.49 15.93
CA ARG A 80 -4.16 12.36 16.23
C ARG A 80 -3.31 11.86 17.38
N GLY A 81 -3.87 11.09 18.29
CA GLY A 81 -3.13 10.57 19.42
C GLY A 81 -2.25 9.39 19.11
N LEU A 82 -2.31 8.86 17.87
CA LEU A 82 -1.59 7.67 17.49
C LEU A 82 -0.64 7.94 16.34
N GLU A 83 0.37 7.09 16.20
CA GLU A 83 1.30 7.22 15.08
C GLU A 83 0.58 6.99 13.77
N GLY A 84 0.80 7.88 12.81
CA GLY A 84 0.09 7.85 11.54
C GLY A 84 0.38 6.61 10.72
N ASP A 85 1.63 6.18 10.65
CA ASP A 85 1.99 5.04 9.82
C ASP A 85 1.38 3.74 10.31
N LYS A 86 1.09 3.62 11.60
CA LYS A 86 0.43 2.44 12.14
C LYS A 86 -1.06 2.41 11.83
N GLN A 87 -1.61 3.53 11.40
CA GLN A 87 -3.02 3.61 11.05
C GLN A 87 -3.24 3.48 9.56
N ASP A 88 -2.17 3.47 8.76
CA ASP A 88 -2.30 3.30 7.31
C ASP A 88 -2.96 1.95 7.01
N VAL A 89 -3.81 1.93 6.02
CA VAL A 89 -4.52 0.72 5.60
C VAL A 89 -4.28 0.54 4.11
N PHE A 90 -3.50 -0.47 3.76
CA PHE A 90 -3.09 -0.68 2.38
C PHE A 90 -3.99 -1.66 1.65
N ILE A 91 -4.08 -1.49 0.34
CA ILE A 91 -4.75 -2.44 -0.53
C ILE A 91 -3.88 -3.68 -0.61
N THR A 92 -4.49 -4.86 -0.56
CA THR A 92 -3.80 -6.14 -0.63
C THR A 92 -4.07 -6.88 -1.92
N GLY A 93 -5.11 -6.53 -2.66
CA GLY A 93 -5.41 -7.21 -3.91
C GLY A 93 -6.34 -6.44 -4.80
N LEU A 94 -6.17 -6.65 -6.11
CA LEU A 94 -7.04 -6.14 -7.15
C LEU A 94 -7.47 -7.31 -7.99
N THR A 95 -8.77 -7.45 -8.24
CA THR A 95 -9.31 -8.51 -9.08
C THR A 95 -10.18 -7.90 -10.16
N LEU A 96 -9.91 -8.24 -11.40
CA LEU A 96 -10.70 -7.73 -12.52
C LEU A 96 -12.00 -8.53 -12.66
N LEU A 97 -13.08 -7.79 -12.85
CA LEU A 97 -14.39 -8.35 -13.21
C LEU A 97 -14.69 -7.85 -14.62
N PRO A 98 -14.21 -8.55 -15.65
CA PRO A 98 -14.26 -7.98 -17.01
C PRO A 98 -15.66 -7.75 -17.52
N ALA A 99 -16.58 -8.65 -17.25
CA ALA A 99 -17.96 -8.51 -17.75
C ALA A 99 -18.64 -7.29 -17.10
N ALA A 100 -18.31 -6.98 -15.87
CA ALA A 100 -18.88 -5.82 -15.18
C ALA A 100 -18.06 -4.55 -15.40
N ARG A 101 -16.90 -4.67 -16.07
CA ARG A 101 -15.97 -3.56 -16.28
C ARG A 101 -15.65 -2.89 -14.96
N ALA A 102 -15.26 -3.69 -13.99
CA ALA A 102 -15.03 -3.24 -12.63
C ALA A 102 -13.86 -3.99 -12.00
N LEU A 103 -13.35 -3.43 -10.90
CA LEU A 103 -12.37 -4.10 -10.06
C LEU A 103 -12.99 -4.38 -8.70
N THR A 104 -12.65 -5.53 -8.13
CA THR A 104 -12.82 -5.75 -6.71
C THR A 104 -11.49 -5.41 -6.04
N ILE A 105 -11.54 -4.64 -4.98
CA ILE A 105 -10.37 -4.19 -4.25
C ILE A 105 -10.50 -4.67 -2.82
N GLU A 106 -9.48 -5.35 -2.33
CA GLU A 106 -9.45 -5.82 -0.95
C GLU A 106 -8.33 -5.12 -0.20
N ASN A 107 -8.55 -4.80 1.09
CA ASN A 107 -7.54 -4.17 1.91
C ASN A 107 -7.07 -5.09 3.03
N GLU A 108 -6.05 -4.67 3.75
CA GLU A 108 -5.44 -5.49 4.81
C GLU A 108 -6.35 -5.74 6.01
N ARG A 109 -7.49 -5.08 6.08
CA ARG A 109 -8.51 -5.36 7.10
C ARG A 109 -9.58 -6.32 6.59
N GLY A 110 -9.39 -6.87 5.39
CA GLY A 110 -10.34 -7.79 4.80
C GLY A 110 -11.59 -7.14 4.24
N LYS A 111 -11.63 -5.82 4.16
CA LYS A 111 -12.76 -5.13 3.56
C LYS A 111 -12.62 -5.11 2.06
N ARG A 112 -13.75 -5.16 1.38
CA ARG A 112 -13.79 -5.25 -0.07
C ARG A 112 -14.65 -4.14 -0.65
N TYR A 113 -14.24 -3.68 -1.81
CA TYR A 113 -14.91 -2.59 -2.51
C TYR A 113 -14.97 -2.91 -3.99
N ARG A 114 -15.95 -2.37 -4.67
CA ARG A 114 -16.04 -2.46 -6.13
C ARG A 114 -15.82 -1.08 -6.72
N LEU A 115 -14.94 -1.00 -7.72
CA LEU A 115 -14.69 0.22 -8.47
C LEU A 115 -15.19 0.03 -9.89
N ASP A 116 -16.16 0.85 -10.31
CA ASP A 116 -16.62 0.86 -11.69
C ASP A 116 -15.58 1.60 -12.54
N LEU A 117 -15.05 0.94 -13.57
CA LEU A 117 -13.97 1.53 -14.36
C LEU A 117 -14.45 2.62 -15.32
N GLY A 118 -15.74 2.65 -15.65
CA GLY A 118 -16.28 3.68 -16.50
C GLY A 118 -16.62 4.96 -15.75
N THR A 119 -17.32 4.83 -14.63
CA THR A 119 -17.76 6.00 -13.86
C THR A 119 -16.85 6.36 -12.71
N ARG A 120 -15.98 5.42 -12.30
CA ARG A 120 -15.13 5.50 -11.11
C ARG A 120 -15.92 5.51 -9.81
N LYS A 121 -17.17 5.08 -9.86
CA LYS A 121 -17.96 4.96 -8.65
C LYS A 121 -17.44 3.81 -7.80
N VAL A 122 -17.33 4.04 -6.51
CA VAL A 122 -16.87 3.03 -5.54
C VAL A 122 -18.04 2.62 -4.67
N THR A 123 -18.25 1.31 -4.52
CA THR A 123 -19.27 0.79 -3.62
C THR A 123 -18.66 -0.27 -2.73
N PRO A 124 -18.99 -0.30 -1.43
CA PRO A 124 -18.52 -1.37 -0.56
C PRO A 124 -19.21 -2.68 -0.93
N GLU A 125 -18.51 -3.78 -0.68
CA GLU A 125 -19.06 -5.12 -0.88
C GLU A 125 -19.26 -5.83 0.43
#